data_c30e95475bc12a619ed782a237b0fa6a
#
_entry.id   c30e95475bc12a619ed782a237b0fa6a
#
_cell.length_a   1.000
_cell.length_b   1.000
_cell.length_c   1.000
_cell.angle_alpha   90.00
_cell.angle_beta   90.00
_cell.angle_gamma   90.00
#
_symmetry.space_group_name_H-M   'P 1'
#
loop_
_entity.id
_entity.type
_entity.pdbx_description
1 polymer ?
#
loop_
_entity_poly.entity_id
_entity_poly.type
_entity_poly.pdbx_seq_one_letter_code
_entity_poly.pdbx_strand_id
1 'polypeptide(L)'
;MAEAVERAFSSGAHLAVQAGTGTGKSLAYLVPALARAATSDTDGDAGPVVVSTATIALQRQLVDRDLPRLTEALAGVLPRKPTFALLKGRGNYLCLNKIHNGSNADEPPGQDELFEPVAVGALGRDVQRLTAWADETGSGDRDELRPGV
;
A
#
# COMPACT_ATOMS: atom_id res chain seq x y z
N MET A 1 13.23 20.42 -10.76
CA MET A 1 12.01 19.61 -10.51
C MET A 1 11.59 19.68 -9.05
N ALA A 2 12.44 19.38 -8.08
CA ALA A 2 12.08 19.45 -6.65
C ALA A 2 11.50 20.82 -6.24
N GLU A 3 12.18 21.91 -6.55
CA GLU A 3 11.67 23.27 -6.28
C GLU A 3 10.32 23.58 -6.97
N ALA A 4 10.08 22.99 -8.16
CA ALA A 4 8.80 23.16 -8.84
C ALA A 4 7.67 22.41 -8.11
N VAL A 5 7.95 21.21 -7.59
CA VAL A 5 7.02 20.44 -6.75
C VAL A 5 6.72 21.18 -5.44
N GLU A 6 7.75 21.72 -4.79
CA GLU A 6 7.59 22.51 -3.57
C GLU A 6 6.72 23.76 -3.79
N ARG A 7 6.97 24.50 -4.89
CA ARG A 7 6.12 25.64 -5.26
C ARG A 7 4.67 25.22 -5.54
N ALA A 8 4.46 24.06 -6.18
CA ALA A 8 3.11 23.55 -6.43
C ALA A 8 2.39 23.22 -5.12
N PHE A 9 3.05 22.59 -4.15
CA PHE A 9 2.50 22.37 -2.82
C PHE A 9 2.13 23.68 -2.10
N SER A 10 2.99 24.68 -2.19
CA SER A 10 2.78 25.97 -1.50
C SER A 10 1.68 26.82 -2.15
N SER A 11 1.53 26.77 -3.46
CA SER A 11 0.55 27.57 -4.20
C SER A 11 -0.79 26.86 -4.45
N GLY A 12 -0.87 25.54 -4.22
CA GLY A 12 -2.02 24.71 -4.61
C GLY A 12 -2.17 24.56 -6.13
N ALA A 13 -1.15 24.90 -6.91
CA ALA A 13 -1.21 24.83 -8.37
C ALA A 13 -0.91 23.42 -8.89
N HIS A 14 -1.51 23.05 -10.01
CA HIS A 14 -1.19 21.82 -10.71
C HIS A 14 0.18 21.92 -11.40
N LEU A 15 0.95 20.83 -11.36
CA LEU A 15 2.25 20.73 -12.01
C LEU A 15 2.31 19.45 -12.85
N ALA A 16 2.67 19.59 -14.12
CA ALA A 16 3.01 18.48 -15.00
C ALA A 16 4.50 18.54 -15.35
N VAL A 17 5.22 17.43 -15.14
CA VAL A 17 6.66 17.35 -15.43
C VAL A 17 6.94 16.11 -16.26
N GLN A 18 7.64 16.31 -17.38
CA GLN A 18 8.19 15.25 -18.19
C GLN A 18 9.69 15.13 -17.93
N ALA A 19 10.14 13.93 -17.59
CA ALA A 19 11.57 13.64 -17.43
C ALA A 19 11.86 12.18 -17.81
N GLY A 20 13.04 11.93 -18.38
CA GLY A 20 13.50 10.60 -18.80
C GLY A 20 13.62 9.61 -17.64
N THR A 21 13.77 8.32 -17.92
CA THR A 21 14.10 7.30 -16.91
C THR A 21 15.49 7.53 -16.33
N GLY A 22 15.71 7.19 -15.06
CA GLY A 22 17.01 7.31 -14.41
C GLY A 22 17.42 8.72 -13.97
N THR A 23 16.61 9.75 -14.22
CA THR A 23 16.92 11.15 -13.90
C THR A 23 16.69 11.56 -12.44
N GLY A 24 16.40 10.62 -11.55
CA GLY A 24 16.13 10.91 -10.15
C GLY A 24 14.75 11.49 -9.85
N LYS A 25 13.75 11.25 -10.73
CA LYS A 25 12.38 11.75 -10.55
C LYS A 25 11.80 11.44 -9.16
N SER A 26 12.00 10.21 -8.67
CA SER A 26 11.47 9.77 -7.38
C SER A 26 11.98 10.67 -6.24
N LEU A 27 13.28 10.91 -6.19
CA LEU A 27 13.87 11.81 -5.20
C LEU A 27 13.33 13.24 -5.33
N ALA A 28 13.17 13.71 -6.56
CA ALA A 28 12.75 15.08 -6.83
C ALA A 28 11.31 15.39 -6.38
N TYR A 29 10.42 14.42 -6.26
CA TYR A 29 9.09 14.62 -5.68
C TYR A 29 9.00 14.12 -4.22
N LEU A 30 9.78 13.11 -3.82
CA LEU A 30 9.73 12.59 -2.45
C LEU A 30 10.31 13.55 -1.42
N VAL A 31 11.39 14.27 -1.75
CA VAL A 31 11.99 15.23 -0.81
C VAL A 31 11.02 16.33 -0.41
N PRO A 32 10.38 17.08 -1.32
CA PRO A 32 9.37 18.07 -0.94
C PRO A 32 8.12 17.44 -0.32
N ALA A 33 7.74 16.22 -0.71
CA ALA A 33 6.64 15.49 -0.08
C ALA A 33 6.91 15.16 1.39
N LEU A 34 8.12 14.69 1.72
CA LEU A 34 8.54 14.43 3.10
C LEU A 34 8.63 15.73 3.92
N ALA A 35 9.16 16.79 3.35
CA ALA A 35 9.20 18.09 4.00
C ALA A 35 7.78 18.58 4.33
N ARG A 36 6.85 18.49 3.39
CA ARG A 36 5.44 18.84 3.59
C ARG A 36 4.79 17.97 4.68
N ALA A 37 4.98 16.64 4.63
CA ALA A 37 4.46 15.73 5.64
C ALA A 37 5.02 15.99 7.04
N ALA A 38 6.28 16.44 7.14
CA ALA A 38 6.91 16.78 8.41
C ALA A 38 6.39 18.08 9.05
N THR A 39 5.77 18.98 8.28
CA THR A 39 5.23 20.26 8.75
C THR A 39 3.72 20.26 8.95
N SER A 40 3.00 19.28 8.40
CA SER A 40 1.52 19.26 8.31
C SER A 40 0.78 19.35 9.64
N ASP A 41 1.35 18.89 10.77
CA ASP A 41 0.69 18.95 12.08
C ASP A 41 0.80 20.32 12.77
N THR A 42 1.70 21.18 12.30
CA THR A 42 1.90 22.50 12.93
C THR A 42 0.90 23.54 12.45
N ASP A 43 0.35 23.37 11.25
CA ASP A 43 -0.52 24.37 10.60
C ASP A 43 -2.01 23.97 10.57
N GLY A 44 -2.37 22.79 11.10
CA GLY A 44 -3.77 22.36 11.28
C GLY A 44 -4.56 22.06 9.99
N ASP A 45 -4.02 22.34 8.81
CA ASP A 45 -4.74 22.33 7.52
C ASP A 45 -4.12 21.45 6.43
N ALA A 46 -2.99 20.84 6.68
CA ALA A 46 -2.31 20.04 5.66
C ALA A 46 -2.57 18.54 5.85
N GLY A 47 -3.49 18.01 5.07
CA GLY A 47 -3.76 16.58 4.97
C GLY A 47 -2.53 15.74 4.50
N PRO A 48 -2.65 14.42 4.47
CA PRO A 48 -1.56 13.54 4.07
C PRO A 48 -1.15 13.78 2.61
N VAL A 49 0.15 13.68 2.34
CA VAL A 49 0.66 13.69 0.96
C VAL A 49 0.48 12.29 0.37
N VAL A 50 -0.23 12.19 -0.75
CA VAL A 50 -0.48 10.93 -1.45
C VAL A 50 0.43 10.81 -2.68
N VAL A 51 1.19 9.72 -2.75
CA VAL A 51 2.01 9.37 -3.92
C VAL A 51 1.40 8.16 -4.61
N SER A 52 0.81 8.36 -5.79
CA SER A 52 0.23 7.28 -6.59
C SER A 52 1.22 6.76 -7.63
N THR A 53 1.34 5.45 -7.76
CA THR A 53 2.19 4.78 -8.74
C THR A 53 1.42 3.74 -9.54
N ALA A 54 1.84 3.49 -10.78
CA ALA A 54 1.17 2.53 -11.65
C ALA A 54 1.53 1.05 -11.34
N THR A 55 2.63 0.79 -10.63
CA THR A 55 3.14 -0.56 -10.42
C THR A 55 3.46 -0.85 -8.95
N ILE A 56 3.16 -2.07 -8.51
CA ILE A 56 3.52 -2.57 -7.18
C ILE A 56 5.04 -2.58 -6.98
N ALA A 57 5.81 -2.89 -8.03
CA ALA A 57 7.27 -2.88 -7.94
C ALA A 57 7.82 -1.49 -7.57
N LEU A 58 7.27 -0.42 -8.15
CA LEU A 58 7.67 0.95 -7.78
C LEU A 58 7.18 1.30 -6.38
N GLN A 59 5.96 0.89 -5.98
CA GLN A 59 5.48 1.08 -4.60
C GLN A 59 6.44 0.47 -3.58
N ARG A 60 6.84 -0.79 -3.78
CA ARG A 60 7.81 -1.47 -2.91
C ARG A 60 9.15 -0.75 -2.90
N GLN A 61 9.68 -0.38 -4.06
CA GLN A 61 10.91 0.38 -4.12
C GLN A 61 10.85 1.65 -3.28
N LEU A 62 9.76 2.40 -3.36
CA LEU A 62 9.58 3.64 -2.59
C LEU A 62 9.52 3.35 -1.08
N VAL A 63 8.71 2.38 -0.66
CA VAL A 63 8.44 2.12 0.76
C VAL A 63 9.59 1.37 1.44
N ASP A 64 10.19 0.40 0.76
CA ASP A 64 11.20 -0.48 1.38
C ASP A 64 12.61 0.12 1.30
N ARG A 65 12.85 1.03 0.37
CA ARG A 65 14.20 1.55 0.12
C ARG A 65 14.28 3.08 0.13
N ASP A 66 13.50 3.75 -0.73
CA ASP A 66 13.72 5.16 -1.01
C ASP A 66 13.23 6.05 0.16
N LEU A 67 12.04 5.80 0.70
CA LEU A 67 11.49 6.55 1.84
C LEU A 67 12.31 6.36 3.14
N PRO A 68 12.69 5.15 3.57
CA PRO A 68 13.53 4.98 4.75
C PRO A 68 14.86 5.73 4.65
N ARG A 69 15.56 5.60 3.51
CA ARG A 69 16.83 6.29 3.26
C ARG A 69 16.70 7.81 3.28
N LEU A 70 15.67 8.34 2.64
CA LEU A 70 15.42 9.78 2.64
C LEU A 70 15.04 10.31 4.01
N THR A 71 14.21 9.58 4.75
CA THR A 71 13.81 9.95 6.12
C THR A 71 15.02 9.99 7.05
N GLU A 72 15.96 9.05 6.91
CA GLU A 72 17.20 9.03 7.66
C GLU A 72 18.14 10.20 7.24
N ALA A 73 18.33 10.40 5.94
CA ALA A 73 19.17 11.47 5.43
C ALA A 73 18.66 12.88 5.81
N LEU A 74 17.35 13.02 5.95
CA LEU A 74 16.71 14.30 6.29
C LEU A 74 16.43 14.46 7.80
N ALA A 75 16.78 13.50 8.65
CA ALA A 75 16.47 13.52 10.08
C ALA A 75 16.99 14.74 10.84
N GLY A 76 18.11 15.33 10.38
CA GLY A 76 18.67 16.56 10.97
C GLY A 76 18.14 17.87 10.38
N VAL A 77 17.29 17.80 9.35
CA VAL A 77 16.78 18.96 8.60
C VAL A 77 15.27 19.14 8.84
N LEU A 78 14.54 18.04 8.94
CA LEU A 78 13.10 18.06 9.12
C LEU A 78 12.72 18.37 10.58
N PRO A 79 11.65 19.14 10.83
CA PRO A 79 11.19 19.46 12.18
C PRO A 79 10.74 18.22 12.97
N ARG A 80 10.26 17.20 12.28
CA ARG A 80 9.89 15.89 12.86
C ARG A 80 10.10 14.77 11.84
N LYS A 81 10.18 13.54 12.32
CA LYS A 81 10.26 12.36 11.46
C LYS A 81 8.90 12.11 10.79
N PRO A 82 8.79 12.20 9.44
CA PRO A 82 7.55 11.89 8.75
C PRO A 82 7.23 10.40 8.85
N THR A 83 5.94 10.07 8.95
CA THR A 83 5.43 8.70 8.87
C THR A 83 4.88 8.43 7.48
N PHE A 84 4.92 7.19 7.04
CA PHE A 84 4.37 6.78 5.75
C PHE A 84 3.75 5.39 5.85
N ALA A 85 2.76 5.13 5.01
CA ALA A 85 2.09 3.85 4.90
C ALA A 85 1.87 3.50 3.43
N LEU A 86 1.79 2.20 3.14
CA LEU A 86 1.47 1.67 1.82
C LEU A 86 -0.02 1.31 1.77
N LEU A 87 -0.70 1.78 0.73
CA LEU A 87 -2.04 1.34 0.39
C LEU A 87 -2.04 0.81 -1.05
N LYS A 88 -2.32 -0.48 -1.19
CA LYS A 88 -2.45 -1.14 -2.48
C LYS A 88 -3.91 -1.11 -2.95
N GLY A 89 -4.16 -1.38 -4.23
CA GLY A 89 -5.51 -1.58 -4.73
C GLY A 89 -6.22 -2.75 -4.00
N ARG A 90 -7.52 -2.64 -3.79
CA ARG A 90 -8.35 -3.59 -3.02
C ARG A 90 -8.14 -5.06 -3.39
N GLY A 91 -7.85 -5.38 -4.66
CA GLY A 91 -7.58 -6.75 -5.12
C GLY A 91 -6.31 -7.38 -4.56
N ASN A 92 -5.47 -6.61 -3.85
CA ASN A 92 -4.26 -7.10 -3.20
C ASN A 92 -4.48 -7.45 -1.72
N TYR A 93 -5.68 -7.27 -1.20
CA TYR A 93 -6.04 -7.58 0.18
C TYR A 93 -7.04 -8.71 0.26
N LEU A 94 -6.95 -9.46 1.35
CA LEU A 94 -7.92 -10.48 1.71
C LEU A 94 -9.30 -9.85 1.91
N CYS A 95 -10.32 -10.47 1.36
CA CYS A 95 -11.70 -10.07 1.62
C CYS A 95 -12.28 -10.96 2.73
N LEU A 96 -12.33 -10.47 3.95
CA LEU A 96 -12.88 -11.20 5.11
C LEU A 96 -14.33 -11.65 4.87
N ASN A 97 -15.13 -10.81 4.21
CA ASN A 97 -16.51 -11.18 3.89
C ASN A 97 -16.60 -12.44 3.02
N LYS A 98 -15.68 -12.60 2.04
CA LYS A 98 -15.63 -13.81 1.22
C LYS A 98 -15.13 -15.04 1.98
N ILE A 99 -14.24 -14.84 2.95
CA ILE A 99 -13.73 -15.95 3.77
C ILE A 99 -14.81 -16.45 4.74
N HIS A 100 -15.47 -15.56 5.45
CA HIS A 100 -16.42 -15.94 6.51
C HIS A 100 -17.83 -16.26 6.00
N ASN A 101 -18.26 -15.61 4.92
CA ASN A 101 -19.64 -15.76 4.40
C ASN A 101 -19.72 -16.60 3.12
N GLY A 102 -18.58 -17.14 2.65
CA GLY A 102 -18.53 -17.91 1.40
C GLY A 102 -18.75 -17.03 0.17
N SER A 103 -18.77 -17.69 -1.01
CA SER A 103 -19.08 -17.05 -2.29
C SER A 103 -20.59 -16.77 -2.46
N ASN A 104 -21.41 -17.06 -1.47
CA ASN A 104 -22.85 -17.27 -1.59
C ASN A 104 -23.71 -16.03 -1.34
N ALA A 105 -23.17 -14.83 -1.54
CA ALA A 105 -24.03 -13.63 -1.48
C ALA A 105 -25.10 -13.60 -2.62
N ASP A 106 -24.97 -14.44 -3.65
CA ASP A 106 -25.87 -14.50 -4.81
C ASP A 106 -26.45 -15.90 -5.11
N GLU A 107 -26.19 -16.94 -4.30
CA GLU A 107 -26.80 -18.27 -4.48
C GLU A 107 -27.96 -18.48 -3.49
N PRO A 108 -29.10 -19.05 -3.93
CA PRO A 108 -30.23 -19.34 -3.06
C PRO A 108 -29.84 -20.37 -1.98
N PRO A 109 -30.32 -20.20 -0.73
CA PRO A 109 -30.02 -21.13 0.34
C PRO A 109 -30.60 -22.52 0.02
N GLY A 110 -29.76 -23.53 -0.14
CA GLY A 110 -30.24 -24.91 -0.33
C GLY A 110 -29.32 -25.86 -1.08
N GLN A 111 -28.16 -25.44 -1.54
CA GLN A 111 -27.22 -26.33 -2.26
C GLN A 111 -25.94 -26.68 -1.49
N ASP A 112 -25.75 -26.14 -0.28
CA ASP A 112 -24.53 -26.35 0.52
C ASP A 112 -24.42 -27.71 1.21
N GLU A 113 -25.47 -28.55 1.18
CA GLU A 113 -25.46 -29.85 1.86
C GLU A 113 -24.84 -31.00 1.04
N LEU A 114 -24.39 -30.75 -0.19
CA LEU A 114 -23.82 -31.77 -1.08
C LEU A 114 -22.31 -31.75 -1.23
N PHE A 115 -21.63 -30.84 -0.60
CA PHE A 115 -20.17 -30.90 -0.54
C PHE A 115 -19.74 -31.65 0.72
N GLU A 116 -19.60 -32.98 0.58
CA GLU A 116 -18.72 -33.71 1.50
C GLU A 116 -17.41 -32.94 1.66
N PRO A 117 -16.82 -32.93 2.88
CA PRO A 117 -15.54 -32.26 3.08
C PRO A 117 -14.59 -32.73 1.99
N VAL A 118 -14.22 -31.84 1.07
CA VAL A 118 -13.26 -32.12 0.00
C VAL A 118 -11.95 -32.40 0.70
N ALA A 119 -11.89 -33.60 1.20
CA ALA A 119 -10.74 -34.13 1.86
C ALA A 119 -9.62 -34.25 0.82
N VAL A 120 -8.51 -33.62 1.14
CA VAL A 120 -7.18 -34.12 0.76
C VAL A 120 -6.69 -33.81 -0.65
N GLY A 121 -7.29 -32.94 -1.42
CA GLY A 121 -6.70 -32.40 -2.63
C GLY A 121 -5.73 -31.21 -2.31
N ALA A 122 -4.87 -30.85 -3.25
CA ALA A 122 -4.02 -29.67 -3.15
C ALA A 122 -4.85 -28.40 -2.85
N LEU A 123 -6.01 -28.29 -3.50
CA LEU A 123 -6.96 -27.17 -3.29
C LEU A 123 -7.50 -27.10 -1.88
N GLY A 124 -7.84 -28.22 -1.24
CA GLY A 124 -8.33 -28.23 0.15
C GLY A 124 -7.26 -27.76 1.15
N ARG A 125 -6.00 -28.13 0.93
CA ARG A 125 -4.88 -27.64 1.75
C ARG A 125 -4.65 -26.15 1.56
N ASP A 126 -4.80 -25.65 0.34
CA ASP A 126 -4.64 -24.22 0.05
C ASP A 126 -5.78 -23.39 0.69
N VAL A 127 -7.00 -23.89 0.68
CA VAL A 127 -8.13 -23.25 1.37
C VAL A 127 -7.90 -23.22 2.87
N GLN A 128 -7.53 -24.35 3.50
CA GLN A 128 -7.22 -24.40 4.93
C GLN A 128 -6.10 -23.45 5.33
N ARG A 129 -5.03 -23.39 4.52
CA ARG A 129 -3.90 -22.46 4.74
C ARG A 129 -4.34 -21.00 4.62
N LEU A 130 -5.18 -20.69 3.64
CA LEU A 130 -5.71 -19.34 3.46
C LEU A 130 -6.61 -18.92 4.62
N THR A 131 -7.46 -19.82 5.11
CA THR A 131 -8.32 -19.56 6.26
C THR A 131 -7.50 -19.35 7.53
N ALA A 132 -6.52 -20.20 7.80
CA ALA A 132 -5.63 -20.04 8.95
C ALA A 132 -4.85 -18.72 8.88
N TRP A 133 -4.33 -18.36 7.71
CA TRP A 133 -3.67 -17.08 7.53
C TRP A 133 -4.62 -15.89 7.69
N ALA A 134 -5.89 -16.04 7.28
CA ALA A 134 -6.89 -15.00 7.45
C ALA A 134 -7.15 -14.64 8.93
N ASP A 135 -7.05 -15.62 9.81
CA ASP A 135 -7.23 -15.44 11.27
C ASP A 135 -5.98 -14.80 11.93
N GLU A 136 -4.80 -14.94 11.32
CA GLU A 136 -3.53 -14.46 11.87
C GLU A 136 -3.09 -13.09 11.32
N THR A 137 -3.51 -12.75 10.09
CA THR A 137 -3.03 -11.54 9.43
C THR A 137 -3.62 -10.26 10.02
N GLY A 138 -2.76 -9.31 10.37
CA GLY A 138 -3.19 -7.97 10.79
C GLY A 138 -3.48 -7.01 9.64
N SER A 139 -2.87 -7.25 8.46
CA SER A 139 -2.96 -6.38 7.28
C SER A 139 -3.89 -6.91 6.20
N GLY A 140 -4.01 -8.23 6.09
CA GLY A 140 -4.65 -8.92 4.98
C GLY A 140 -3.93 -8.77 3.65
N ASP A 141 -2.70 -8.25 3.63
CA ASP A 141 -1.93 -8.04 2.40
C ASP A 141 -1.49 -9.37 1.81
N ARG A 142 -1.95 -9.66 0.60
CA ARG A 142 -1.64 -10.92 -0.10
C ARG A 142 -0.14 -11.19 -0.28
N ASP A 143 0.69 -10.15 -0.29
CA ASP A 143 2.14 -10.31 -0.41
C ASP A 143 2.78 -10.91 0.86
N GLU A 144 2.08 -10.87 2.01
CA GLU A 144 2.50 -11.50 3.26
C GLU A 144 2.16 -13.00 3.29
N LEU A 145 1.26 -13.47 2.42
CA LEU A 145 0.95 -14.88 2.26
C LEU A 145 2.15 -15.59 1.62
N ARG A 146 2.92 -16.32 2.42
CA ARG A 146 4.07 -17.07 1.92
C ARG A 146 3.62 -18.13 0.92
N PRO A 147 4.31 -18.30 -0.23
CA PRO A 147 4.11 -19.46 -1.09
C PRO A 147 4.31 -20.73 -0.24
N GLY A 148 3.46 -21.71 -0.44
CA GLY A 148 3.63 -23.02 0.23
C GLY A 148 5.00 -23.61 -0.14
N VAL A 149 5.73 -24.09 0.88
CA VAL A 149 6.91 -24.94 0.74
C VAL A 149 6.45 -26.31 0.22
#